data_b00fbec9378cbbb70e6466285a0592d0
#
_entry.id   b00fbec9378cbbb70e6466285a0592d0
#
_cell.length_a   1.000
_cell.length_b   1.000
_cell.length_c   1.000
_cell.angle_alpha   90.00
_cell.angle_beta   90.00
_cell.angle_gamma   90.00
#
_symmetry.space_group_name_H-M   'P 1'
#
loop_
_entity.id
_entity.type
_entity.pdbx_description
1 polymer ?
#
loop_
_entity_poly.entity_id
_entity_poly.type
_entity_poly.pdbx_seq_one_letter_code
_entity_poly.pdbx_strand_id
1 'polypeptide(L)'
;MRKFMGFALLLGLFCVAAFAQENGTTPRAEIFGGYQYTRFDGGLNANGWNTAVTGNLTNWFGIAADFSGAYKSQNGASFHNYTYTFGPVVSYRHNKTFTPFAHFLAGGFHDSAALGSLSGSDNGFAMMFGGGLDVKATPRLALRAVQFDWLGLHSNGASDNNNMRISTGILLRY
;
A
#
# COMPACT_ATOMS: atom_id res chain seq x y z
N MET A 1 -1.38 -18.70 17.43
CA MET A 1 -1.53 -17.63 16.44
C MET A 1 -0.23 -17.29 15.71
N ARG A 2 0.94 -17.22 16.35
CA ARG A 2 2.25 -16.92 15.68
C ARG A 2 2.66 -17.91 14.57
N LYS A 3 2.27 -19.18 14.65
CA LYS A 3 2.60 -20.22 13.65
C LYS A 3 1.78 -20.10 12.35
N PHE A 4 0.56 -19.57 12.42
CA PHE A 4 -0.30 -19.37 11.23
C PHE A 4 0.12 -18.15 10.39
N MET A 5 0.69 -17.11 11.02
CA MET A 5 1.22 -15.94 10.32
C MET A 5 2.44 -16.29 9.44
N GLY A 6 3.33 -17.17 9.93
CA GLY A 6 4.48 -17.63 9.14
C GLY A 6 4.08 -18.48 7.94
N PHE A 7 3.02 -19.29 8.07
CA PHE A 7 2.54 -20.13 6.99
C PHE A 7 1.85 -19.32 5.88
N ALA A 8 1.07 -18.29 6.24
CA ALA A 8 0.44 -17.38 5.28
C ALA A 8 1.49 -16.55 4.50
N LEU A 9 2.56 -16.12 5.17
CA LEU A 9 3.66 -15.39 4.53
C LEU A 9 4.45 -16.29 3.57
N LEU A 10 4.67 -17.57 3.93
CA LEU A 10 5.33 -18.55 3.05
C LEU A 10 4.44 -18.89 1.84
N LEU A 11 3.12 -19.06 2.02
CA LEU A 11 2.19 -19.30 0.91
C LEU A 11 2.15 -18.12 -0.06
N GLY A 12 2.19 -16.88 0.43
CA GLY A 12 2.27 -15.68 -0.40
C GLY A 12 3.53 -15.63 -1.26
N LEU A 13 4.68 -16.03 -0.72
CA LEU A 13 5.95 -16.13 -1.46
C LEU A 13 5.95 -17.23 -2.54
N PHE A 14 5.28 -18.36 -2.30
CA PHE A 14 5.16 -19.42 -3.30
C PHE A 14 4.23 -19.06 -4.47
N CYS A 15 3.18 -18.27 -4.25
CA CYS A 15 2.33 -17.79 -5.33
C CYS A 15 3.07 -16.88 -6.33
N VAL A 16 4.03 -16.09 -5.87
CA VAL A 16 4.83 -15.22 -6.75
C VAL A 16 5.74 -16.02 -7.69
N ALA A 17 6.26 -17.17 -7.25
CA ALA A 17 7.11 -18.04 -8.07
C ALA A 17 6.33 -18.77 -9.20
N ALA A 18 5.05 -19.04 -9.00
CA ALA A 18 4.21 -19.73 -9.99
C ALA A 18 3.86 -18.87 -11.21
N PHE A 19 3.99 -17.55 -11.11
CA PHE A 19 3.70 -16.60 -12.19
C PHE A 19 4.90 -16.31 -13.12
N ALA A 20 6.04 -16.95 -12.91
CA ALA A 20 7.30 -16.59 -13.59
C ALA A 20 7.47 -17.16 -15.01
N GLN A 21 6.49 -17.89 -15.58
CA GLN A 21 6.65 -18.52 -16.90
C GLN A 21 5.55 -18.09 -17.86
N GLU A 22 5.81 -17.00 -18.62
CA GLU A 22 5.35 -16.82 -20.01
C GLU A 22 5.86 -15.51 -20.63
N ASN A 23 6.17 -15.54 -21.94
CA ASN A 23 6.71 -14.43 -22.73
C ASN A 23 5.63 -13.36 -23.05
N GLY A 24 5.11 -12.67 -22.03
CA GLY A 24 4.18 -11.55 -22.20
C GLY A 24 4.87 -10.20 -22.00
N THR A 25 4.44 -9.18 -22.73
CA THR A 25 4.90 -7.80 -22.56
C THR A 25 4.43 -7.16 -21.25
N THR A 26 3.51 -7.80 -20.55
CA THR A 26 2.92 -7.36 -19.27
C THR A 26 3.56 -8.14 -18.12
N PRO A 27 4.12 -7.46 -17.11
CA PRO A 27 4.62 -8.14 -15.92
C PRO A 27 3.46 -8.84 -15.20
N ARG A 28 3.65 -10.10 -14.81
CA ARG A 28 2.63 -10.87 -14.09
C ARG A 28 2.51 -10.47 -12.64
N ALA A 29 3.64 -10.12 -12.03
CA ALA A 29 3.70 -9.66 -10.66
C ALA A 29 4.55 -8.38 -10.56
N GLU A 30 4.11 -7.48 -9.71
CA GLU A 30 4.83 -6.24 -9.40
C GLU A 30 4.94 -6.11 -7.89
N ILE A 31 6.14 -5.77 -7.41
CA ILE A 31 6.40 -5.52 -5.99
C ILE A 31 6.88 -4.08 -5.85
N PHE A 32 6.12 -3.30 -5.12
CA PHE A 32 6.45 -1.92 -4.78
C PHE A 32 7.02 -1.83 -3.38
N GLY A 33 8.01 -0.98 -3.19
CA GLY A 33 8.51 -0.57 -1.88
C GLY A 33 8.96 0.88 -1.91
N GLY A 34 8.52 1.66 -0.92
CA GLY A 34 8.82 3.07 -0.92
C GLY A 34 8.52 3.81 0.38
N TYR A 35 8.74 5.10 0.30
CA TYR A 35 8.42 6.06 1.34
C TYR A 35 7.00 6.56 1.17
N GLN A 36 6.33 6.83 2.32
CA GLN A 36 5.05 7.53 2.34
C GLN A 36 5.04 8.71 3.31
N TYR A 37 4.26 9.69 2.95
CA TYR A 37 3.81 10.78 3.81
C TYR A 37 2.28 10.71 3.89
N THR A 38 1.74 10.70 5.11
CA THR A 38 0.31 10.67 5.36
C THR A 38 -0.11 11.87 6.18
N ARG A 39 -1.09 12.60 5.68
CA ARG A 39 -1.80 13.64 6.40
C ARG A 39 -3.13 13.06 6.88
N PHE A 40 -3.26 12.92 8.18
CA PHE A 40 -4.50 12.50 8.84
C PHE A 40 -5.43 13.68 9.09
N ASP A 41 -6.71 13.40 9.25
CA ASP A 41 -7.69 14.38 9.71
C ASP A 41 -7.26 14.97 11.06
N GLY A 42 -7.69 16.22 11.37
CA GLY A 42 -7.15 16.94 12.53
C GLY A 42 -5.74 17.49 12.34
N GLY A 43 -5.10 17.31 11.17
CA GLY A 43 -3.81 17.92 10.82
C GLY A 43 -2.59 17.17 11.32
N LEU A 44 -2.73 15.93 11.79
CA LEU A 44 -1.59 15.07 12.13
C LEU A 44 -0.88 14.64 10.84
N ASN A 45 0.43 14.87 10.78
CA ASN A 45 1.28 14.49 9.67
C ASN A 45 2.25 13.40 10.11
N ALA A 46 2.28 12.28 9.40
CA ALA A 46 3.13 11.14 9.70
C ALA A 46 3.94 10.70 8.48
N ASN A 47 5.13 10.21 8.72
CA ASN A 47 6.03 9.68 7.70
C ASN A 47 6.15 8.16 7.89
N GLY A 48 6.46 7.44 6.82
CA GLY A 48 6.62 6.01 6.96
C GLY A 48 7.00 5.29 5.68
N TRP A 49 6.63 4.02 5.63
CA TRP A 49 6.90 3.13 4.51
C TRP A 49 5.59 2.60 3.93
N ASN A 50 5.64 2.30 2.65
CA ASN A 50 4.56 1.64 1.93
C ASN A 50 5.13 0.52 1.06
N THR A 51 4.50 -0.63 1.08
CA THR A 51 4.81 -1.74 0.19
C THR A 51 3.54 -2.32 -0.38
N ALA A 52 3.60 -2.75 -1.64
CA ALA A 52 2.46 -3.40 -2.28
C ALA A 52 2.92 -4.55 -3.18
N VAL A 53 2.08 -5.57 -3.27
CA VAL A 53 2.24 -6.66 -4.24
C VAL A 53 1.02 -6.64 -5.16
N THR A 54 1.26 -6.59 -6.46
CA THR A 54 0.21 -6.61 -7.49
C THR A 54 0.37 -7.82 -8.37
N GLY A 55 -0.68 -8.62 -8.51
CA GLY A 55 -0.82 -9.66 -9.52
C GLY A 55 -1.62 -9.13 -10.71
N ASN A 56 -1.02 -9.07 -11.89
CA ASN A 56 -1.70 -8.62 -13.11
C ASN A 56 -2.41 -9.80 -13.77
N LEU A 57 -3.73 -9.74 -13.87
CA LEU A 57 -4.56 -10.76 -14.52
C LEU A 57 -4.67 -10.53 -16.03
N THR A 58 -4.61 -9.26 -16.43
CA THR A 58 -4.58 -8.81 -17.83
C THR A 58 -3.56 -7.68 -17.98
N ASN A 59 -3.39 -7.15 -19.19
CA ASN A 59 -2.51 -6.00 -19.43
C ASN A 59 -2.99 -4.69 -18.78
N TRP A 60 -4.25 -4.60 -18.37
CA TRP A 60 -4.86 -3.40 -17.81
C TRP A 60 -5.47 -3.61 -16.42
N PHE A 61 -5.71 -4.86 -15.99
CA PHE A 61 -6.39 -5.18 -14.74
C PHE A 61 -5.57 -6.14 -13.89
N GLY A 62 -5.50 -5.86 -12.59
CA GLY A 62 -4.83 -6.68 -11.59
C GLY A 62 -5.51 -6.58 -10.23
N ILE A 63 -4.95 -7.30 -9.27
CA ILE A 63 -5.31 -7.25 -7.85
C ILE A 63 -4.06 -6.91 -7.06
N ALA A 64 -4.18 -5.94 -6.16
CA ALA A 64 -3.10 -5.50 -5.30
C ALA A 64 -3.40 -5.78 -3.83
N ALA A 65 -2.37 -6.08 -3.07
CA ALA A 65 -2.33 -6.04 -1.61
C ALA A 65 -1.33 -4.96 -1.20
N ASP A 66 -1.77 -3.99 -0.40
CA ASP A 66 -1.00 -2.84 0.07
C ASP A 66 -0.85 -2.90 1.59
N PHE A 67 0.37 -2.71 2.06
CA PHE A 67 0.72 -2.66 3.47
C PHE A 67 1.50 -1.38 3.73
N SER A 68 1.15 -0.67 4.79
CA SER A 68 1.88 0.54 5.13
C SER A 68 1.99 0.78 6.63
N GLY A 69 3.01 1.54 7.03
CA GLY A 69 3.19 2.02 8.38
C GLY A 69 3.52 3.51 8.37
N ALA A 70 2.78 4.29 9.13
CA ALA A 70 2.97 5.72 9.31
C ALA A 70 3.28 6.04 10.77
N TYR A 71 4.26 6.89 11.01
CA TYR A 71 4.81 7.17 12.33
C TYR A 71 4.92 8.67 12.58
N LYS A 72 4.57 9.09 13.79
CA LYS A 72 4.79 10.44 14.29
C LYS A 72 5.19 10.38 15.74
N SER A 73 6.25 11.10 16.09
CA SER A 73 6.66 11.35 17.48
C SER A 73 6.84 12.84 17.71
N GLN A 74 6.17 13.39 18.73
CA GLN A 74 6.25 14.80 19.05
C GLN A 74 5.93 15.02 20.54
N ASN A 75 6.77 15.78 21.24
CA ASN A 75 6.57 16.19 22.65
C ASN A 75 6.31 15.01 23.61
N GLY A 76 7.00 13.87 23.42
CA GLY A 76 6.81 12.67 24.25
C GLY A 76 5.56 11.83 23.88
N ALA A 77 4.74 12.28 22.93
CA ALA A 77 3.68 11.50 22.34
C ALA A 77 4.18 10.74 21.11
N SER A 78 3.78 9.50 20.97
CA SER A 78 4.02 8.68 19.76
C SER A 78 2.70 8.21 19.16
N PHE A 79 2.63 8.25 17.85
CA PHE A 79 1.52 7.75 17.05
C PHE A 79 2.04 6.79 15.98
N HIS A 80 1.42 5.64 15.86
CA HIS A 80 1.71 4.64 14.84
C HIS A 80 0.40 4.20 14.20
N ASN A 81 0.34 4.23 12.88
CA ASN A 81 -0.76 3.70 12.09
C ASN A 81 -0.23 2.64 11.14
N TYR A 82 -0.86 1.47 11.13
CA TYR A 82 -0.60 0.40 10.17
C TYR A 82 -1.87 0.16 9.37
N THR A 83 -1.75 0.10 8.03
CA THR A 83 -2.86 -0.29 7.15
C THR A 83 -2.50 -1.54 6.37
N TYR A 84 -3.51 -2.38 6.12
CA TYR A 84 -3.43 -3.57 5.28
C TYR A 84 -4.70 -3.66 4.45
N THR A 85 -4.57 -3.42 3.17
CA THR A 85 -5.70 -3.33 2.24
C THR A 85 -5.43 -4.13 0.98
N PHE A 86 -6.50 -4.57 0.31
CA PHE A 86 -6.41 -5.28 -0.96
C PHE A 86 -7.59 -4.93 -1.85
N GLY A 87 -7.40 -5.07 -3.15
CA GLY A 87 -8.47 -4.81 -4.12
C GLY A 87 -7.99 -4.64 -5.54
N PRO A 88 -8.89 -4.23 -6.44
CA PRO A 88 -8.60 -4.07 -7.85
C PRO A 88 -7.67 -2.89 -8.13
N VAL A 89 -6.82 -3.07 -9.13
CA VAL A 89 -5.98 -2.05 -9.75
C VAL A 89 -6.19 -2.08 -11.25
N VAL A 90 -6.31 -0.91 -11.85
CA VAL A 90 -6.33 -0.72 -13.30
C VAL A 90 -5.11 0.08 -13.72
N SER A 91 -4.43 -0.37 -14.78
CA SER A 91 -3.20 0.23 -15.27
C SER A 91 -3.29 0.46 -16.78
N TYR A 92 -2.89 1.63 -17.22
CA TYR A 92 -2.82 1.96 -18.65
C TYR A 92 -1.39 1.78 -19.16
N ARG A 93 -1.13 0.65 -19.87
CA ARG A 93 0.20 0.22 -20.30
C ARG A 93 0.47 0.44 -21.79
N HIS A 94 -0.28 1.34 -22.44
CA HIS A 94 -0.09 1.63 -23.86
C HIS A 94 1.22 2.37 -24.16
N ASN A 95 1.70 3.16 -23.22
CA ASN A 95 2.97 3.83 -23.31
C ASN A 95 4.11 2.93 -22.79
N LYS A 96 5.24 2.87 -23.51
CA LYS A 96 6.38 2.01 -23.16
C LYS A 96 7.14 2.47 -21.92
N THR A 97 7.02 3.74 -21.54
CA THR A 97 7.76 4.36 -20.44
C THR A 97 6.86 4.68 -19.25
N PHE A 98 5.67 5.20 -19.51
CA PHE A 98 4.75 5.67 -18.47
C PHE A 98 3.57 4.72 -18.31
N THR A 99 3.31 4.32 -17.09
CA THR A 99 2.17 3.47 -16.71
C THR A 99 1.37 4.18 -15.63
N PRO A 100 0.37 5.02 -15.99
CA PRO A 100 -0.59 5.51 -15.01
C PRO A 100 -1.46 4.35 -14.52
N PHE A 101 -1.83 4.39 -13.25
CA PHE A 101 -2.70 3.40 -12.63
C PHE A 101 -3.68 4.07 -11.65
N ALA A 102 -4.78 3.39 -11.37
CA ALA A 102 -5.72 3.72 -10.32
C ALA A 102 -6.12 2.43 -9.58
N HIS A 103 -6.47 2.56 -8.30
CA HIS A 103 -6.90 1.43 -7.50
C HIS A 103 -8.01 1.81 -6.52
N PHE A 104 -8.76 0.80 -6.11
CA PHE A 104 -9.66 0.84 -4.97
C PHE A 104 -9.33 -0.36 -4.08
N LEU A 105 -8.93 -0.08 -2.84
CA LEU A 105 -8.52 -1.11 -1.89
C LEU A 105 -9.36 -1.00 -0.62
N ALA A 106 -9.64 -2.15 0.00
CA ALA A 106 -10.37 -2.23 1.26
C ALA A 106 -9.70 -3.24 2.18
N GLY A 107 -9.77 -3.00 3.49
CA GLY A 107 -9.13 -3.88 4.46
C GLY A 107 -9.25 -3.35 5.87
N GLY A 108 -8.17 -3.36 6.64
CA GLY A 108 -8.16 -2.90 8.01
C GLY A 108 -7.00 -1.97 8.32
N PHE A 109 -7.12 -1.35 9.49
CA PHE A 109 -6.03 -0.59 10.08
C PHE A 109 -5.86 -0.92 11.58
N HIS A 110 -4.68 -0.62 12.08
CA HIS A 110 -4.35 -0.65 13.49
C HIS A 110 -3.62 0.63 13.87
N ASP A 111 -4.24 1.40 14.78
CA ASP A 111 -3.66 2.60 15.35
C ASP A 111 -3.18 2.35 16.77
N SER A 112 -2.08 2.98 17.13
CA SER A 112 -1.61 3.04 18.51
C SER A 112 -1.04 4.42 18.81
N ALA A 113 -1.44 4.96 19.96
CA ALA A 113 -0.94 6.24 20.47
C ALA A 113 -0.47 6.05 21.91
N ALA A 114 0.63 6.69 22.27
CA ALA A 114 1.16 6.69 23.62
C ALA A 114 1.65 8.09 24.02
N LEU A 115 1.38 8.45 25.28
CA LEU A 115 1.87 9.68 25.92
C LEU A 115 2.31 9.36 27.34
N GLY A 116 3.61 9.29 27.58
CA GLY A 116 4.16 8.86 28.88
C GLY A 116 3.76 7.44 29.23
N SER A 117 3.04 7.25 30.36
CA SER A 117 2.51 5.97 30.79
C SER A 117 1.12 5.63 30.24
N LEU A 118 0.47 6.57 29.56
CA LEU A 118 -0.84 6.37 28.93
C LEU A 118 -0.64 5.84 27.53
N SER A 119 -1.33 4.74 27.19
CA SER A 119 -1.35 4.19 25.84
C SER A 119 -2.74 3.72 25.45
N GLY A 120 -3.07 3.87 24.19
CA GLY A 120 -4.33 3.40 23.60
C GLY A 120 -4.07 2.81 22.22
N SER A 121 -4.91 1.87 21.83
CA SER A 121 -4.90 1.30 20.47
C SER A 121 -6.32 1.15 19.96
N ASP A 122 -6.47 1.28 18.66
CA ASP A 122 -7.73 1.10 17.95
C ASP A 122 -7.53 0.27 16.70
N ASN A 123 -8.59 -0.43 16.28
CA ASN A 123 -8.62 -1.22 15.06
C ASN A 123 -9.92 -0.91 14.33
N GLY A 124 -9.86 -0.93 13.02
CA GLY A 124 -11.06 -0.67 12.24
C GLY A 124 -10.90 -1.08 10.79
N PHE A 125 -11.89 -0.66 10.03
CA PHE A 125 -11.96 -0.86 8.60
C PHE A 125 -11.32 0.31 7.87
N ALA A 126 -10.52 0.00 6.85
CA ALA A 126 -9.87 0.98 5.98
C ALA A 126 -10.36 0.83 4.54
N MET A 127 -10.66 1.95 3.90
CA MET A 127 -10.87 2.06 2.45
C MET A 127 -9.85 3.01 1.86
N MET A 128 -9.37 2.68 0.67
CA MET A 128 -8.40 3.49 -0.03
C MET A 128 -8.78 3.60 -1.50
N PHE A 129 -8.81 4.82 -2.01
CA PHE A 129 -9.01 5.12 -3.42
C PHE A 129 -7.88 6.04 -3.87
N GLY A 130 -7.21 5.67 -4.93
CA GLY A 130 -6.08 6.44 -5.39
C GLY A 130 -5.52 5.99 -6.72
N GLY A 131 -4.33 6.49 -7.02
CA GLY A 131 -3.62 6.15 -8.23
C GLY A 131 -2.27 6.84 -8.30
N GLY A 132 -1.56 6.59 -9.37
CA GLY A 132 -0.21 7.11 -9.52
C GLY A 132 0.36 6.93 -10.90
N LEU A 133 1.66 7.17 -10.98
CA LEU A 133 2.43 7.07 -12.21
C LEU A 133 3.70 6.28 -11.97
N ASP A 134 3.83 5.15 -12.66
CA ASP A 134 5.04 4.37 -12.70
C ASP A 134 5.84 4.71 -13.97
N VAL A 135 7.13 4.98 -13.81
CA VAL A 135 8.07 5.30 -14.88
C VAL A 135 9.05 4.13 -15.05
N LYS A 136 9.01 3.48 -16.19
CA LYS A 136 9.87 2.32 -16.50
C LYS A 136 11.32 2.78 -16.65
N ALA A 137 12.21 2.22 -15.83
CA ALA A 137 13.65 2.41 -15.95
C ALA A 137 14.31 1.28 -16.74
N THR A 138 13.93 0.03 -16.45
CA THR A 138 14.38 -1.18 -17.19
C THR A 138 13.20 -2.14 -17.38
N PRO A 139 13.35 -3.25 -18.09
CA PRO A 139 12.27 -4.25 -18.20
C PRO A 139 11.77 -4.77 -16.85
N ARG A 140 12.65 -4.85 -15.83
CA ARG A 140 12.34 -5.38 -14.49
C ARG A 140 12.25 -4.33 -13.39
N LEU A 141 12.56 -3.06 -13.69
CA LEU A 141 12.62 -2.00 -12.69
C LEU A 141 11.85 -0.78 -13.19
N ALA A 142 10.98 -0.25 -12.35
CA ALA A 142 10.34 1.04 -12.54
C ALA A 142 10.43 1.88 -11.27
N LEU A 143 10.30 3.18 -11.42
CA LEU A 143 10.14 4.15 -10.34
C LEU A 143 8.66 4.51 -10.26
N ARG A 144 8.04 4.35 -9.10
CA ARG A 144 6.77 5.00 -8.81
C ARG A 144 7.06 6.45 -8.49
N ALA A 145 6.87 7.32 -9.49
CA ALA A 145 7.19 8.74 -9.37
C ALA A 145 6.31 9.40 -8.31
N VAL A 146 5.02 9.07 -8.32
CA VAL A 146 4.04 9.52 -7.32
C VAL A 146 2.88 8.55 -7.27
N GLN A 147 2.39 8.30 -6.06
CA GLN A 147 1.09 7.69 -5.78
C GLN A 147 0.36 8.61 -4.82
N PHE A 148 -0.89 8.89 -5.09
CA PHE A 148 -1.77 9.71 -4.28
C PHE A 148 -2.99 8.90 -3.90
N ASP A 149 -3.29 8.79 -2.60
CA ASP A 149 -4.39 8.01 -2.06
C ASP A 149 -5.22 8.86 -1.10
N TRP A 150 -6.52 8.78 -1.27
CA TRP A 150 -7.48 9.13 -0.24
C TRP A 150 -7.74 7.90 0.62
N LEU A 151 -7.69 8.08 1.95
CA LEU A 151 -7.80 7.00 2.93
C LEU A 151 -8.95 7.32 3.89
N GLY A 152 -9.98 6.47 3.87
CA GLY A 152 -11.08 6.48 4.83
C GLY A 152 -10.87 5.42 5.90
N LEU A 153 -10.92 5.81 7.16
CA LEU A 153 -10.79 4.94 8.33
C LEU A 153 -12.12 4.94 9.09
N HIS A 154 -12.57 3.75 9.49
CA HIS A 154 -13.81 3.59 10.24
C HIS A 154 -13.61 2.64 11.41
N SER A 155 -13.87 3.13 12.63
CA SER A 155 -13.76 2.37 13.88
C SER A 155 -14.82 2.82 14.88
N ASN A 156 -15.41 1.85 15.62
CA ASN A 156 -16.32 2.09 16.74
C ASN A 156 -17.47 3.10 16.44
N GLY A 157 -17.95 3.13 15.19
CA GLY A 157 -19.00 4.05 14.76
C GLY A 157 -18.53 5.47 14.42
N ALA A 158 -17.24 5.76 14.56
CA ALA A 158 -16.61 6.98 14.08
C ALA A 158 -15.97 6.76 12.70
N SER A 159 -16.04 7.76 11.85
CA SER A 159 -15.41 7.76 10.53
C SER A 159 -14.46 8.93 10.40
N ASP A 160 -13.24 8.63 10.02
CA ASP A 160 -12.21 9.59 9.66
C ASP A 160 -11.94 9.46 8.16
N ASN A 161 -12.48 10.38 7.37
CA ASN A 161 -12.53 10.28 5.91
C ASN A 161 -11.69 11.34 5.20
N ASN A 162 -10.89 12.10 5.91
CA ASN A 162 -10.12 13.21 5.32
C ASN A 162 -8.61 12.96 5.40
N ASN A 163 -8.21 11.70 5.22
CA ASN A 163 -6.81 11.33 5.24
C ASN A 163 -6.27 11.25 3.81
N MET A 164 -5.07 11.77 3.61
CA MET A 164 -4.38 11.76 2.33
C MET A 164 -2.99 11.15 2.48
N ARG A 165 -2.65 10.23 1.60
CA ARG A 165 -1.33 9.59 1.53
C ARG A 165 -0.66 9.92 0.20
N ILE A 166 0.61 10.27 0.25
CA ILE A 166 1.49 10.42 -0.92
C ILE A 166 2.64 9.44 -0.76
N SER A 167 2.91 8.64 -1.79
CA SER A 167 3.99 7.65 -1.78
C SER A 167 4.86 7.75 -3.02
N THR A 168 6.13 7.41 -2.87
CA THR A 168 7.11 7.28 -3.95
C THR A 168 8.07 6.14 -3.64
N GLY A 169 8.63 5.50 -4.65
CA GLY A 169 9.55 4.39 -4.41
C GLY A 169 9.87 3.57 -5.65
N ILE A 170 10.35 2.36 -5.42
CA ILE A 170 10.83 1.44 -6.45
C ILE A 170 9.80 0.34 -6.68
N LEU A 171 9.62 -0.03 -7.94
CA LEU A 171 8.74 -1.09 -8.40
C LEU A 171 9.56 -2.15 -9.15
N LEU A 172 9.55 -3.37 -8.63
CA LEU A 172 10.12 -4.55 -9.29
C LEU A 172 9.04 -5.27 -10.09
N ARG A 173 9.36 -5.70 -11.31
CA ARG A 173 8.45 -6.30 -12.29
C ARG A 173 8.95 -7.70 -12.68
N TYR A 174 8.05 -8.68 -12.63
CA TYR A 174 8.31 -10.10 -12.94
C TYR A 174 7.34 -10.64 -13.99
#